data_144341f8df41fe109e849a567171aff4
#
_entry.id   144341f8df41fe109e849a567171aff4
#
_cell.length_a   1.000
_cell.length_b   1.000
_cell.length_c   1.000
_cell.angle_alpha   90.00
_cell.angle_beta   90.00
_cell.angle_gamma   90.00
#
_symmetry.space_group_name_H-M   'P 1'
#
loop_
_entity.id
_entity.type
_entity.pdbx_description
1 polymer ?
#
loop_
_entity_poly.entity_id
_entity_poly.type
_entity_poly.pdbx_seq_one_letter_code
_entity_poly.pdbx_strand_id
1 'polypeptide(L)'
;MNDRQTVPLFPLGLVQFPGTLTPLHIFEQRYRQMLEDIQEGDKTFGIVYRQADGLAEVGSLVHVAIARPLPDGRSNILCFGTTRFRLFRVIEDDETPYARAEIDIFEDDPAFDSLEEESTALRDLFARLITARRRLEGQPEGGPIEELEDASDVADDPQLLSFFIASNLDVDLSLKQRWLEMTNTALRLREIHRQLADLVGEYEKKAHIGRISKTNGHGGHPHSH
;
A
#
# COMPACT_ATOMS: atom_id res chain seq x y z
N MET A 1 8.26 -30.25 -5.54
CA MET A 1 7.74 -30.17 -4.14
C MET A 1 7.72 -28.69 -3.83
N ASN A 2 6.54 -28.10 -3.62
CA ASN A 2 6.49 -26.71 -3.12
C ASN A 2 7.03 -26.76 -1.69
N ASP A 3 8.11 -26.04 -1.46
CA ASP A 3 8.75 -25.94 -0.15
C ASP A 3 7.94 -24.93 0.67
N ARG A 4 6.87 -25.43 1.34
CA ARG A 4 6.00 -24.59 2.17
C ARG A 4 6.78 -24.11 3.36
N GLN A 5 6.62 -22.83 3.64
CA GLN A 5 7.22 -22.18 4.79
C GLN A 5 6.16 -21.98 5.87
N THR A 6 6.57 -22.08 7.13
CA THR A 6 5.74 -21.69 8.27
C THR A 6 6.23 -20.34 8.78
N VAL A 7 5.34 -19.35 8.82
CA VAL A 7 5.67 -18.00 9.25
C VAL A 7 4.67 -17.50 10.30
N PRO A 8 5.08 -16.61 11.22
CA PRO A 8 4.15 -15.87 12.05
C PRO A 8 3.15 -15.09 11.18
N LEU A 9 1.88 -15.05 11.58
CA LEU A 9 0.81 -14.41 10.81
C LEU A 9 0.19 -13.25 11.57
N PHE A 10 0.11 -12.10 10.93
CA PHE A 10 -0.52 -10.89 11.46
C PHE A 10 -1.71 -10.46 10.60
N PRO A 11 -2.94 -10.86 10.96
CA PRO A 11 -4.15 -10.42 10.28
C PRO A 11 -4.45 -8.96 10.60
N LEU A 12 -4.55 -8.11 9.58
CA LEU A 12 -4.80 -6.67 9.70
C LEU A 12 -5.93 -6.20 8.78
N GLY A 13 -6.54 -5.07 9.14
CA GLY A 13 -7.53 -4.37 8.31
C GLY A 13 -6.88 -3.51 7.22
N LEU A 14 -5.79 -3.99 6.60
CA LEU A 14 -5.09 -3.33 5.50
C LEU A 14 -4.55 -4.38 4.52
N VAL A 15 -4.21 -3.94 3.33
CA VAL A 15 -3.53 -4.74 2.31
C VAL A 15 -2.09 -4.24 2.20
N GLN A 16 -1.13 -5.13 2.49
CA GLN A 16 0.29 -4.85 2.35
C GLN A 16 0.78 -5.25 0.96
N PHE A 17 1.49 -4.34 0.30
CA PHE A 17 2.09 -4.60 -0.99
C PHE A 17 3.61 -4.79 -0.89
N PRO A 18 4.23 -5.62 -1.77
CA PRO A 18 5.68 -5.65 -1.94
C PRO A 18 6.24 -4.28 -2.32
N GLY A 19 7.46 -3.99 -1.88
CA GLY A 19 8.14 -2.71 -2.16
C GLY A 19 7.61 -1.52 -1.38
N THR A 20 6.65 -1.70 -0.44
CA THR A 20 6.05 -0.59 0.29
C THR A 20 6.32 -0.65 1.79
N LEU A 21 6.42 0.54 2.39
CA LEU A 21 6.60 0.69 3.84
C LEU A 21 5.26 0.83 4.55
N THR A 22 5.11 0.15 5.69
CA THR A 22 3.91 0.24 6.53
C THR A 22 4.32 0.46 8.00
N PRO A 23 3.95 1.60 8.59
CA PRO A 23 4.12 1.83 10.03
C PRO A 23 3.04 1.08 10.81
N LEU A 24 3.45 0.34 11.84
CA LEU A 24 2.55 -0.37 12.74
C LEU A 24 2.84 -0.01 14.19
N HIS A 25 1.77 0.07 14.99
CA HIS A 25 1.85 0.22 16.43
C HIS A 25 1.46 -1.11 17.10
N ILE A 26 2.42 -1.76 17.74
CA ILE A 26 2.25 -3.08 18.36
C ILE A 26 1.97 -2.92 19.83
N PHE A 27 0.74 -3.20 20.25
CA PHE A 27 0.26 -3.06 21.63
C PHE A 27 -0.30 -4.37 22.22
N GLU A 28 -0.84 -5.27 21.40
CA GLU A 28 -1.36 -6.56 21.86
C GLU A 28 -0.23 -7.47 22.30
N GLN A 29 -0.40 -8.14 23.46
CA GLN A 29 0.65 -8.98 24.05
C GLN A 29 1.12 -10.10 23.11
N ARG A 30 0.21 -10.74 22.37
CA ARG A 30 0.55 -11.79 21.42
C ARG A 30 1.48 -11.29 20.30
N TYR A 31 1.29 -10.10 19.78
CA TYR A 31 2.15 -9.55 18.73
C TYR A 31 3.44 -8.93 19.28
N ARG A 32 3.46 -8.56 20.56
CA ARG A 32 4.71 -8.20 21.24
C ARG A 32 5.61 -9.44 21.36
N GLN A 33 5.03 -10.58 21.74
CA GLN A 33 5.75 -11.87 21.77
C GLN A 33 6.22 -12.26 20.38
N MET A 34 5.37 -12.13 19.34
CA MET A 34 5.77 -12.39 17.97
C MET A 34 7.00 -11.57 17.55
N LEU A 35 7.05 -10.27 17.91
CA LEU A 35 8.21 -9.44 17.59
C LEU A 35 9.48 -9.89 18.34
N GLU A 36 9.36 -10.34 19.57
CA GLU A 36 10.48 -10.89 20.33
C GLU A 36 11.00 -12.16 19.67
N ASP A 37 10.10 -13.08 19.32
CA ASP A 37 10.45 -14.38 18.72
C ASP A 37 11.14 -14.25 17.36
N ILE A 38 10.71 -13.29 16.50
CA ILE A 38 11.34 -13.10 15.19
C ILE A 38 12.67 -12.32 15.25
N GLN A 39 13.00 -11.69 16.37
CA GLN A 39 14.27 -10.94 16.52
C GLN A 39 15.51 -11.83 16.38
N GLU A 40 15.41 -13.10 16.78
CA GLU A 40 16.50 -14.08 16.70
C GLU A 40 16.67 -14.65 15.29
N GLY A 41 15.72 -14.40 14.38
CA GLY A 41 15.70 -14.87 13.01
C GLY A 41 15.85 -13.75 11.97
N ASP A 42 15.13 -13.90 10.88
CA ASP A 42 15.13 -12.97 9.73
C ASP A 42 14.25 -11.72 9.91
N LYS A 43 13.61 -11.58 11.07
CA LYS A 43 12.68 -10.48 11.40
C LYS A 43 11.50 -10.38 10.43
N THR A 44 11.05 -11.51 9.93
CA THR A 44 10.01 -11.62 8.91
C THR A 44 8.73 -12.20 9.49
N PHE A 45 7.58 -11.68 9.06
CA PHE A 45 6.25 -12.25 9.33
C PHE A 45 5.31 -11.96 8.16
N GLY A 46 4.19 -12.68 8.10
CA GLY A 46 3.16 -12.49 7.08
C GLY A 46 2.08 -11.49 7.52
N ILE A 47 1.76 -10.52 6.70
CA ILE A 47 0.55 -9.69 6.82
C ILE A 47 -0.50 -10.23 5.86
N VAL A 48 -1.72 -10.45 6.37
CA VAL A 48 -2.87 -10.87 5.58
C VAL A 48 -4.06 -9.97 5.88
N TYR A 49 -4.81 -9.60 4.84
CA TYR A 49 -6.00 -8.76 5.00
C TYR A 49 -7.11 -9.54 5.69
N ARG A 50 -7.62 -8.99 6.80
CA ARG A 50 -8.79 -9.50 7.51
C ARG A 50 -10.05 -8.93 6.89
N GLN A 51 -10.80 -9.78 6.22
CA GLN A 51 -12.10 -9.49 5.64
C GLN A 51 -13.24 -9.73 6.65
N ALA A 52 -14.44 -9.34 6.29
CA ALA A 52 -15.63 -9.55 7.14
C ALA A 52 -15.96 -11.04 7.37
N ASP A 53 -15.63 -11.87 6.39
CA ASP A 53 -15.94 -13.31 6.33
C ASP A 53 -14.71 -14.21 6.53
N GLY A 54 -13.55 -13.65 6.87
CA GLY A 54 -12.35 -14.42 7.14
C GLY A 54 -11.04 -13.72 6.79
N LEU A 55 -10.04 -14.48 6.39
CA LEU A 55 -8.76 -13.97 5.92
C LEU A 55 -8.68 -14.08 4.40
N ALA A 56 -8.02 -13.11 3.79
CA ALA A 56 -7.71 -13.19 2.36
C ALA A 56 -6.77 -14.38 2.08
N GLU A 57 -6.88 -14.95 0.89
CA GLU A 57 -6.03 -16.07 0.46
C GLU A 57 -4.60 -15.66 0.13
N VAL A 58 -4.38 -14.38 -0.14
CA VAL A 58 -3.07 -13.83 -0.49
C VAL A 58 -2.71 -12.74 0.51
N GLY A 59 -1.47 -12.80 0.99
CA GLY A 59 -0.84 -11.80 1.83
C GLY A 59 0.57 -11.44 1.33
N SER A 60 1.27 -10.61 2.12
CA SER A 60 2.67 -10.27 1.87
C SER A 60 3.53 -10.58 3.08
N LEU A 61 4.71 -11.12 2.84
CA LEU A 61 5.77 -11.16 3.82
C LEU A 61 6.32 -9.75 4.01
N VAL A 62 6.63 -9.42 5.25
CA VAL A 62 7.26 -8.15 5.60
C VAL A 62 8.50 -8.40 6.46
N HIS A 63 9.51 -7.57 6.24
CA HIS A 63 10.68 -7.48 7.09
C HIS A 63 10.55 -6.25 8.01
N VAL A 64 10.88 -6.41 9.30
CA VAL A 64 10.90 -5.28 10.26
C VAL A 64 12.17 -4.46 10.03
N ALA A 65 12.06 -3.38 9.29
CA ALA A 65 13.18 -2.50 8.97
C ALA A 65 13.63 -1.66 10.18
N ILE A 66 12.65 -1.16 10.95
CA ILE A 66 12.89 -0.35 12.15
C ILE A 66 11.96 -0.83 13.26
N ALA A 67 12.49 -1.02 14.47
CA ALA A 67 11.72 -1.25 15.68
C ALA A 67 12.11 -0.25 16.76
N ARG A 68 11.11 0.44 17.32
CA ARG A 68 11.27 1.40 18.43
C ARG A 68 10.42 0.95 19.61
N PRO A 69 11.00 0.24 20.58
CA PRO A 69 10.29 -0.13 21.79
C PRO A 69 9.93 1.09 22.62
N LEU A 70 8.77 1.03 23.29
CA LEU A 70 8.26 2.05 24.21
C LEU A 70 8.41 1.57 25.66
N PRO A 71 8.47 2.50 26.65
CA PRO A 71 8.68 2.13 28.07
C PRO A 71 7.61 1.22 28.67
N ASP A 72 6.41 1.21 28.10
CA ASP A 72 5.28 0.37 28.51
C ASP A 72 5.25 -1.02 27.81
N GLY A 73 6.29 -1.34 27.06
CA GLY A 73 6.45 -2.60 26.34
C GLY A 73 5.71 -2.66 25.01
N ARG A 74 5.04 -1.60 24.56
CA ARG A 74 4.56 -1.45 23.20
C ARG A 74 5.73 -1.15 22.27
N SER A 75 5.51 -1.23 20.95
CA SER A 75 6.54 -0.91 19.96
C SER A 75 5.92 -0.21 18.75
N ASN A 76 6.64 0.78 18.22
CA ASN A 76 6.40 1.31 16.89
C ASN A 76 7.39 0.64 15.93
N ILE A 77 6.88 0.02 14.88
CA ILE A 77 7.71 -0.64 13.89
C ILE A 77 7.43 -0.07 12.51
N LEU A 78 8.44 -0.11 11.64
CA LEU A 78 8.32 0.15 10.22
C LEU A 78 8.62 -1.14 9.48
N CYS A 79 7.63 -1.65 8.77
CA CYS A 79 7.73 -2.87 8.01
C CYS A 79 7.92 -2.57 6.53
N PHE A 80 8.76 -3.34 5.85
CA PHE A 80 8.95 -3.30 4.42
C PHE A 80 8.37 -4.57 3.80
N GLY A 81 7.43 -4.43 2.86
CA GLY A 81 6.85 -5.55 2.11
C GLY A 81 7.87 -6.16 1.17
N THR A 82 8.10 -7.47 1.25
CA THR A 82 9.10 -8.16 0.45
C THR A 82 8.50 -8.95 -0.71
N THR A 83 7.72 -10.00 -0.41
CA THR A 83 7.15 -10.87 -1.43
C THR A 83 5.73 -11.28 -1.06
N ARG A 84 4.97 -11.77 -2.03
CA ARG A 84 3.61 -12.26 -1.83
C ARG A 84 3.60 -13.75 -1.50
N PHE A 85 2.57 -14.15 -0.77
CA PHE A 85 2.33 -15.56 -0.49
C PHE A 85 0.85 -15.92 -0.66
N ARG A 86 0.60 -17.19 -0.96
CA ARG A 86 -0.72 -17.82 -0.82
C ARG A 86 -0.81 -18.47 0.54
N LEU A 87 -1.86 -18.18 1.27
CA LEU A 87 -2.19 -18.79 2.55
C LEU A 87 -2.71 -20.21 2.28
N PHE A 88 -1.97 -21.22 2.75
CA PHE A 88 -2.40 -22.60 2.63
C PHE A 88 -3.22 -23.01 3.84
N ARG A 89 -2.72 -22.75 5.04
CA ARG A 89 -3.36 -23.11 6.30
C ARG A 89 -2.92 -22.20 7.43
N VAL A 90 -3.87 -21.79 8.28
CA VAL A 90 -3.59 -21.13 9.55
C VAL A 90 -3.34 -22.20 10.61
N ILE A 91 -2.35 -21.98 11.45
CA ILE A 91 -1.97 -22.80 12.59
C ILE A 91 -2.22 -21.99 13.86
N GLU A 92 -3.17 -22.44 14.66
CA GLU A 92 -3.44 -21.92 15.99
C GLU A 92 -3.28 -23.08 16.97
N ASP A 93 -2.26 -23.01 17.79
CA ASP A 93 -1.91 -24.01 18.78
C ASP A 93 -1.39 -23.35 20.07
N ASP A 94 -1.04 -24.17 21.07
CA ASP A 94 -0.56 -23.70 22.37
C ASP A 94 0.95 -23.34 22.35
N GLU A 95 1.65 -23.49 21.23
CA GLU A 95 3.09 -23.21 21.15
C GLU A 95 3.38 -21.72 21.13
N THR A 96 2.52 -20.93 20.48
CA THR A 96 2.67 -19.47 20.37
C THR A 96 1.35 -18.75 20.66
N PRO A 97 1.38 -17.57 21.30
CA PRO A 97 0.16 -16.79 21.55
C PRO A 97 -0.41 -16.09 20.31
N TYR A 98 0.26 -16.20 19.16
CA TYR A 98 -0.12 -15.64 17.88
C TYR A 98 -0.28 -16.74 16.83
N ALA A 99 -1.09 -16.48 15.81
CA ALA A 99 -1.27 -17.42 14.71
C ALA A 99 0.02 -17.56 13.87
N ARG A 100 0.26 -18.76 13.39
CA ARG A 100 1.25 -19.05 12.34
C ARG A 100 0.52 -19.49 11.07
N ALA A 101 1.20 -19.49 9.95
CA ALA A 101 0.63 -19.97 8.70
C ALA A 101 1.62 -20.79 7.88
N GLU A 102 1.14 -21.87 7.26
CA GLU A 102 1.82 -22.47 6.13
C GLU A 102 1.48 -21.69 4.88
N ILE A 103 2.52 -21.27 4.15
CA ILE A 103 2.41 -20.40 2.98
C ILE A 103 3.18 -20.95 1.78
N ASP A 104 2.72 -20.60 0.59
CA ASP A 104 3.43 -20.81 -0.67
C ASP A 104 3.79 -19.42 -1.27
N ILE A 105 5.09 -19.16 -1.46
CA ILE A 105 5.55 -17.92 -2.13
C ILE A 105 5.27 -18.03 -3.62
N PHE A 106 4.86 -16.89 -4.23
CA PHE A 106 4.65 -16.81 -5.66
C PHE A 106 5.04 -15.44 -6.22
N GLU A 107 5.37 -15.41 -7.49
CA GLU A 107 5.77 -14.24 -8.25
C GLU A 107 4.73 -13.93 -9.34
N ASP A 108 4.90 -12.80 -10.04
CA ASP A 108 4.14 -12.53 -11.25
C ASP A 108 4.58 -13.46 -12.39
N ASP A 109 3.66 -13.69 -13.30
CA ASP A 109 3.95 -14.38 -14.55
C ASP A 109 4.96 -13.53 -15.36
N PRO A 110 5.93 -14.15 -16.04
CA PRO A 110 6.88 -13.42 -16.88
C PRO A 110 6.15 -12.56 -17.92
N ALA A 111 6.53 -11.28 -18.02
CA ALA A 111 6.03 -10.43 -19.08
C ALA A 111 6.68 -10.82 -20.42
N PHE A 112 5.85 -10.96 -21.49
CA PHE A 112 6.35 -11.27 -22.82
C PHE A 112 6.76 -10.02 -23.60
N ASP A 113 6.17 -8.86 -23.26
CA ASP A 113 6.39 -7.58 -23.91
C ASP A 113 6.94 -6.55 -22.93
N SER A 114 7.56 -5.50 -23.43
CA SER A 114 7.94 -4.34 -22.63
C SER A 114 6.71 -3.66 -22.06
N LEU A 115 6.73 -3.30 -20.78
CA LEU A 115 5.67 -2.58 -20.09
C LEU A 115 6.05 -1.10 -19.83
N GLU A 116 6.99 -0.57 -20.60
CA GLU A 116 7.52 0.79 -20.40
C GLU A 116 6.47 1.87 -20.73
N GLU A 117 5.67 1.65 -21.76
CA GLU A 117 4.59 2.57 -22.16
C GLU A 117 3.50 2.66 -21.08
N GLU A 118 3.02 1.50 -20.62
CA GLU A 118 2.02 1.43 -19.53
C GLU A 118 2.56 2.02 -18.22
N SER A 119 3.81 1.74 -17.90
CA SER A 119 4.46 2.26 -16.70
C SER A 119 4.61 3.77 -16.73
N THR A 120 5.01 4.33 -17.89
CA THR A 120 5.13 5.78 -18.08
C THR A 120 3.76 6.46 -17.98
N ALA A 121 2.76 5.93 -18.69
CA ALA A 121 1.40 6.47 -18.62
C ALA A 121 0.83 6.45 -17.19
N LEU A 122 1.12 5.39 -16.44
CA LEU A 122 0.66 5.28 -15.05
C LEU A 122 1.36 6.28 -14.13
N ARG A 123 2.67 6.49 -14.29
CA ARG A 123 3.44 7.51 -13.55
C ARG A 123 2.92 8.92 -13.79
N ASP A 124 2.71 9.29 -15.06
CA ASP A 124 2.20 10.61 -15.44
C ASP A 124 0.83 10.87 -14.82
N LEU A 125 -0.03 9.87 -14.84
CA LEU A 125 -1.37 9.97 -14.27
C LEU A 125 -1.33 10.07 -12.74
N PHE A 126 -0.42 9.33 -12.08
CA PHE A 126 -0.21 9.43 -10.64
C PHE A 126 0.32 10.81 -10.23
N ALA A 127 1.27 11.38 -10.98
CA ALA A 127 1.75 12.74 -10.78
C ALA A 127 0.61 13.79 -10.86
N ARG A 128 -0.31 13.60 -11.81
CA ARG A 128 -1.52 14.46 -11.92
C ARG A 128 -2.43 14.34 -10.70
N LEU A 129 -2.64 13.11 -10.17
CA LEU A 129 -3.41 12.91 -8.94
C LEU A 129 -2.80 13.68 -7.76
N ILE A 130 -1.51 13.49 -7.53
CA ILE A 130 -0.80 14.18 -6.43
C ILE A 130 -0.90 15.71 -6.59
N THR A 131 -0.70 16.23 -7.79
CA THR A 131 -0.84 17.65 -8.07
C THR A 131 -2.26 18.15 -7.77
N ALA A 132 -3.29 17.40 -8.18
CA ALA A 132 -4.68 17.77 -7.92
C ALA A 132 -5.03 17.73 -6.43
N ARG A 133 -4.52 16.76 -5.67
CA ARG A 133 -4.68 16.66 -4.21
C ARG A 133 -4.04 17.85 -3.51
N ARG A 134 -2.79 18.19 -3.82
CA ARG A 134 -2.07 19.37 -3.27
C ARG A 134 -2.83 20.68 -3.50
N ARG A 135 -3.39 20.86 -4.69
CA ARG A 135 -4.23 22.06 -5.00
C ARG A 135 -5.44 22.15 -4.08
N LEU A 136 -6.11 21.04 -3.80
CA LEU A 136 -7.25 21.03 -2.89
C LEU A 136 -6.87 21.34 -1.45
N GLU A 137 -5.71 20.85 -1.00
CA GLU A 137 -5.17 21.07 0.34
C GLU A 137 -4.54 22.48 0.50
N GLY A 138 -4.48 23.28 -0.58
CA GLY A 138 -3.90 24.62 -0.56
C GLY A 138 -2.38 24.63 -0.42
N GLN A 139 -1.72 23.53 -0.77
CA GLN A 139 -0.26 23.43 -0.78
C GLN A 139 0.32 24.10 -2.03
N PRO A 140 1.57 24.63 -1.97
CA PRO A 140 2.18 25.32 -3.10
C PRO A 140 2.35 24.37 -4.29
N GLU A 141 1.99 24.87 -5.49
CA GLU A 141 2.27 24.19 -6.75
C GLU A 141 3.79 24.26 -7.00
N GLY A 142 4.46 23.11 -7.21
CA GLY A 142 5.86 23.06 -7.65
C GLY A 142 6.91 22.75 -6.58
N GLY A 143 6.52 22.25 -5.40
CA GLY A 143 7.46 21.58 -4.49
C GLY A 143 7.84 20.19 -4.96
N PRO A 144 8.95 19.60 -4.47
CA PRO A 144 9.26 18.20 -4.71
C PRO A 144 8.05 17.35 -4.30
N ILE A 145 7.70 16.40 -5.15
CA ILE A 145 6.64 15.44 -4.85
C ILE A 145 7.37 14.26 -4.19
N GLU A 146 7.49 14.30 -2.86
CA GLU A 146 8.17 13.25 -2.09
C GLU A 146 7.62 11.86 -2.46
N GLU A 147 6.31 11.75 -2.67
CA GLU A 147 5.69 10.49 -3.13
C GLU A 147 6.15 10.07 -4.54
N LEU A 148 6.62 10.99 -5.38
CA LEU A 148 7.17 10.67 -6.70
C LEU A 148 8.69 10.46 -6.67
N GLU A 149 9.39 11.05 -5.71
CA GLU A 149 10.81 10.77 -5.47
C GLU A 149 10.96 9.33 -4.96
N ASP A 150 10.11 8.90 -4.03
CA ASP A 150 10.03 7.50 -3.60
C ASP A 150 9.62 6.57 -4.76
N ALA A 151 8.76 7.05 -5.69
CA ALA A 151 8.40 6.30 -6.89
C ALA A 151 9.54 6.21 -7.91
N SER A 152 10.50 7.14 -7.91
CA SER A 152 11.62 7.10 -8.85
C SER A 152 12.56 5.91 -8.58
N ASP A 153 12.73 5.54 -7.32
CA ASP A 153 13.54 4.39 -6.91
C ASP A 153 12.87 3.03 -7.24
N VAL A 154 11.54 3.05 -7.37
CA VAL A 154 10.70 1.88 -7.71
C VAL A 154 10.36 1.86 -9.22
N ALA A 155 10.69 2.93 -9.93
CA ALA A 155 10.15 3.26 -11.25
C ALA A 155 10.59 2.35 -12.39
N ASP A 156 11.71 1.65 -12.26
CA ASP A 156 12.27 0.81 -13.33
C ASP A 156 11.66 -0.60 -13.38
N ASP A 157 10.98 -1.03 -12.30
CA ASP A 157 10.28 -2.31 -12.24
C ASP A 157 8.76 -2.09 -12.34
N PRO A 158 8.12 -2.50 -13.45
CA PRO A 158 6.67 -2.33 -13.64
C PRO A 158 5.82 -3.01 -12.56
N GLN A 159 6.27 -4.13 -12.00
CA GLN A 159 5.58 -4.84 -10.93
C GLN A 159 5.59 -4.00 -9.65
N LEU A 160 6.76 -3.56 -9.21
CA LEU A 160 6.92 -2.73 -8.01
C LEU A 160 6.21 -1.39 -8.17
N LEU A 161 6.30 -0.75 -9.33
CA LEU A 161 5.56 0.48 -9.66
C LEU A 161 4.05 0.30 -9.47
N SER A 162 3.50 -0.82 -9.98
CA SER A 162 2.07 -1.10 -9.84
C SER A 162 1.65 -1.24 -8.37
N PHE A 163 2.44 -1.91 -7.54
CA PHE A 163 2.18 -2.07 -6.11
C PHE A 163 2.32 -0.77 -5.35
N PHE A 164 3.35 0.00 -5.66
CA PHE A 164 3.57 1.31 -5.06
C PHE A 164 2.37 2.24 -5.30
N ILE A 165 1.94 2.38 -6.54
CA ILE A 165 0.77 3.22 -6.87
C ILE A 165 -0.49 2.68 -6.21
N ALA A 166 -0.76 1.36 -6.29
CA ALA A 166 -1.91 0.74 -5.64
C ALA A 166 -1.97 1.01 -4.13
N SER A 167 -0.82 1.01 -3.44
CA SER A 167 -0.74 1.28 -2.01
C SER A 167 -1.18 2.71 -1.65
N ASN A 168 -0.87 3.67 -2.52
CA ASN A 168 -1.12 5.11 -2.33
C ASN A 168 -2.51 5.58 -2.78
N LEU A 169 -3.30 4.72 -3.45
CA LEU A 169 -4.66 5.09 -3.86
C LEU A 169 -5.65 4.95 -2.68
N ASP A 170 -6.55 5.92 -2.57
CA ASP A 170 -7.69 5.86 -1.64
C ASP A 170 -8.85 5.15 -2.33
N VAL A 171 -8.85 3.83 -2.27
CA VAL A 171 -9.85 2.94 -2.85
C VAL A 171 -10.19 1.81 -1.88
N ASP A 172 -11.26 1.08 -2.16
CA ASP A 172 -11.71 -0.03 -1.34
C ASP A 172 -10.60 -1.10 -1.15
N LEU A 173 -10.48 -1.62 0.07
CA LEU A 173 -9.49 -2.65 0.40
C LEU A 173 -9.70 -3.94 -0.42
N SER A 174 -10.95 -4.26 -0.78
CA SER A 174 -11.26 -5.39 -1.66
C SER A 174 -10.64 -5.22 -3.06
N LEU A 175 -10.62 -3.98 -3.58
CA LEU A 175 -9.96 -3.68 -4.84
C LEU A 175 -8.43 -3.75 -4.72
N LYS A 176 -7.85 -3.23 -3.63
CA LYS A 176 -6.42 -3.39 -3.34
C LYS A 176 -6.03 -4.86 -3.22
N GLN A 177 -6.83 -5.65 -2.52
CA GLN A 177 -6.60 -7.09 -2.36
C GLN A 177 -6.62 -7.81 -3.72
N ARG A 178 -7.57 -7.49 -4.59
CA ARG A 178 -7.61 -8.02 -5.96
C ARG A 178 -6.34 -7.70 -6.75
N TRP A 179 -5.81 -6.49 -6.66
CA TRP A 179 -4.55 -6.14 -7.31
C TRP A 179 -3.34 -6.89 -6.72
N LEU A 180 -3.34 -7.14 -5.41
CA LEU A 180 -2.31 -7.96 -4.77
C LEU A 180 -2.33 -9.41 -5.27
N GLU A 181 -3.51 -9.96 -5.55
CA GLU A 181 -3.71 -11.34 -6.02
C GLU A 181 -3.34 -11.57 -7.49
N MET A 182 -3.37 -10.51 -8.31
CA MET A 182 -3.07 -10.59 -9.74
C MET A 182 -1.62 -10.99 -9.97
N THR A 183 -1.40 -11.98 -10.85
CA THR A 183 -0.06 -12.42 -11.28
C THR A 183 0.36 -11.82 -12.63
N ASN A 184 -0.55 -11.17 -13.35
CA ASN A 184 -0.26 -10.52 -14.62
C ASN A 184 -0.04 -9.02 -14.41
N THR A 185 1.23 -8.59 -14.45
CA THR A 185 1.62 -7.18 -14.26
C THR A 185 0.95 -6.24 -15.26
N ALA A 186 0.88 -6.63 -16.55
CA ALA A 186 0.26 -5.78 -17.56
C ALA A 186 -1.23 -5.52 -17.30
N LEU A 187 -1.97 -6.55 -16.91
CA LEU A 187 -3.39 -6.41 -16.56
C LEU A 187 -3.55 -5.56 -15.30
N ARG A 188 -2.70 -5.74 -14.30
CA ARG A 188 -2.72 -4.95 -13.07
C ARG A 188 -2.46 -3.48 -13.35
N LEU A 189 -1.44 -3.13 -14.16
CA LEU A 189 -1.15 -1.76 -14.58
C LEU A 189 -2.37 -1.11 -15.27
N ARG A 190 -3.02 -1.83 -16.19
CA ARG A 190 -4.21 -1.33 -16.92
C ARG A 190 -5.42 -1.11 -15.99
N GLU A 191 -5.63 -1.99 -15.01
CA GLU A 191 -6.72 -1.82 -14.05
C GLU A 191 -6.47 -0.63 -13.12
N ILE A 192 -5.24 -0.50 -12.61
CA ILE A 192 -4.85 0.63 -11.77
C ILE A 192 -4.96 1.93 -12.57
N HIS A 193 -4.49 1.95 -13.82
CA HIS A 193 -4.59 3.13 -14.70
C HIS A 193 -6.04 3.59 -14.87
N ARG A 194 -6.98 2.66 -15.11
CA ARG A 194 -8.40 3.00 -15.24
C ARG A 194 -8.95 3.63 -13.96
N GLN A 195 -8.69 3.00 -12.82
CA GLN A 195 -9.15 3.50 -11.53
C GLN A 195 -8.52 4.86 -11.18
N LEU A 196 -7.25 5.02 -11.49
CA LEU A 196 -6.52 6.27 -11.27
C LEU A 196 -7.04 7.40 -12.17
N ALA A 197 -7.39 7.11 -13.42
CA ALA A 197 -7.98 8.11 -14.34
C ALA A 197 -9.31 8.65 -13.81
N ASP A 198 -10.16 7.79 -13.26
CA ASP A 198 -11.44 8.19 -12.66
C ASP A 198 -11.19 9.11 -11.44
N LEU A 199 -10.25 8.72 -10.56
CA LEU A 199 -9.87 9.53 -9.39
C LEU A 199 -9.30 10.90 -9.81
N VAL A 200 -8.38 10.96 -10.76
CA VAL A 200 -7.83 12.23 -11.28
C VAL A 200 -8.95 13.13 -11.77
N GLY A 201 -9.88 12.58 -12.56
CA GLY A 201 -11.02 13.35 -13.07
C GLY A 201 -11.90 13.95 -11.96
N GLU A 202 -12.11 13.20 -10.87
CA GLU A 202 -12.85 13.68 -9.70
C GLU A 202 -12.09 14.79 -8.95
N TYR A 203 -10.81 14.58 -8.67
CA TYR A 203 -9.99 15.54 -7.93
C TYR A 203 -9.78 16.85 -8.73
N GLU A 204 -9.54 16.78 -10.03
CA GLU A 204 -9.42 17.95 -10.90
C GLU A 204 -10.73 18.75 -10.94
N LYS A 205 -11.90 18.10 -11.02
CA LYS A 205 -13.20 18.76 -10.93
C LYS A 205 -13.40 19.48 -9.60
N LYS A 206 -13.09 18.80 -8.47
CA LYS A 206 -13.19 19.40 -7.13
C LYS A 206 -12.27 20.61 -6.99
N ALA A 207 -11.03 20.52 -7.47
CA ALA A 207 -10.06 21.61 -7.44
C ALA A 207 -10.53 22.82 -8.29
N HIS A 208 -11.14 22.58 -9.46
CA HIS A 208 -11.68 23.63 -10.31
C HIS A 208 -12.84 24.38 -9.64
N ILE A 209 -13.80 23.66 -9.06
CA ILE A 209 -14.95 24.23 -8.33
C ILE A 209 -14.48 25.06 -7.12
N GLY A 210 -13.53 24.55 -6.34
CA GLY A 210 -12.97 25.25 -5.18
C GLY A 210 -12.30 26.58 -5.56
N ARG A 211 -11.67 26.67 -6.74
CA ARG A 211 -11.06 27.89 -7.27
C ARG A 211 -12.12 28.92 -7.66
N ILE A 212 -13.18 28.52 -8.35
CA ILE A 212 -14.26 29.42 -8.78
C ILE A 212 -14.97 30.03 -7.56
N SER A 213 -15.24 29.24 -6.54
CA SER A 213 -15.92 29.73 -5.32
C SER A 213 -15.09 30.77 -4.55
N LYS A 214 -13.77 30.61 -4.51
CA LYS A 214 -12.85 31.59 -3.88
C LYS A 214 -12.75 32.89 -4.69
N THR A 215 -12.86 32.84 -6.01
CA THR A 215 -12.77 34.00 -6.89
C THR A 215 -14.06 34.84 -6.86
N ASN A 216 -15.23 34.22 -6.71
CA ASN A 216 -16.54 34.90 -6.68
C ASN A 216 -16.89 35.50 -5.31
N GLY A 217 -16.12 35.23 -4.25
CA GLY A 217 -16.33 35.79 -2.90
C GLY A 217 -15.79 37.20 -2.66
N HIS A 218 -15.13 37.83 -3.62
CA HIS A 218 -14.56 39.19 -3.51
C HIS A 218 -15.35 40.26 -4.31
N GLY A 219 -16.63 40.03 -4.54
CA GLY A 219 -17.53 41.00 -5.15
C GLY A 219 -18.04 42.05 -4.14
N GLY A 220 -17.34 43.17 -4.03
CA GLY A 220 -17.74 44.51 -3.71
C GLY A 220 -18.87 44.76 -2.71
N HIS A 221 -18.51 45.33 -1.55
CA HIS A 221 -19.40 46.29 -0.89
C HIS A 221 -19.35 47.64 -1.68
N PRO A 222 -20.46 48.13 -2.23
CA PRO A 222 -20.52 49.52 -2.65
C PRO A 222 -20.62 50.39 -1.40
N HIS A 223 -19.65 51.29 -1.21
CA HIS A 223 -19.80 52.43 -0.29
C HIS A 223 -20.93 53.29 -0.80
N SER A 224 -21.99 53.37 -0.03
CA SER A 224 -23.02 54.40 -0.19
C SER A 224 -22.67 55.58 0.71
N HIS A 225 -22.60 56.77 0.08
CA HIS A 225 -22.48 58.06 0.71
C HIS A 225 -23.73 58.44 1.53
#